data_25dcf49afb7fc6077d935f4807e9dc14
#
_entry.id   25dcf49afb7fc6077d935f4807e9dc14
#
_cell.length_a   1.000
_cell.length_b   1.000
_cell.length_c   1.000
_cell.angle_alpha   90.00
_cell.angle_beta   90.00
_cell.angle_gamma   90.00
#
_symmetry.space_group_name_H-M   'P 1'
#
loop_
_entity.id
_entity.type
_entity.pdbx_description
1 polymer ?
#
loop_
_entity_poly.entity_id
_entity_poly.type
_entity_poly.pdbx_seq_one_letter_code
_entity_poly.pdbx_strand_id
1 'polypeptide(L)'
;VLSRIGEQHVKMIAMHDWWLAVTAKLFGRIHFDNTQTILYRQHQGNVLGAKSSGMMRFIRLGLNGQGISRVVSFRKKVCAQNKLLLDVYDKDLNLEQKKSIRLVIEGLKENSSIADLLKCFYHGSYMQGFKRNLALIYSVLYTKKRR
;
A
#
# COMPACT_ATOMS: atom_id res chain seq x y z
N VAL A 1 15.54 -8.32 13.29
CA VAL A 1 14.27 -8.19 12.52
C VAL A 1 14.52 -8.36 11.02
N LEU A 2 15.46 -7.63 10.41
CA LEU A 2 15.76 -7.73 8.97
C LEU A 2 16.47 -9.02 8.56
N SER A 3 17.18 -9.69 9.45
CA SER A 3 17.92 -10.94 9.21
C SER A 3 17.04 -12.14 8.80
N ARG A 4 15.73 -12.03 8.98
CA ARG A 4 14.76 -13.08 8.62
C ARG A 4 14.28 -13.00 7.16
N ILE A 5 14.72 -11.98 6.42
CA ILE A 5 14.33 -11.78 5.03
C ILE A 5 15.37 -12.44 4.15
N GLY A 6 15.03 -13.58 3.55
CA GLY A 6 15.85 -14.24 2.52
C GLY A 6 15.63 -13.61 1.14
N GLU A 7 16.48 -13.92 0.18
CA GLU A 7 16.41 -13.39 -1.20
C GLU A 7 15.05 -13.63 -1.87
N GLN A 8 14.41 -14.78 -1.60
CA GLN A 8 13.08 -15.08 -2.12
C GLN A 8 12.01 -14.07 -1.68
N HIS A 9 12.18 -13.46 -0.51
CA HIS A 9 11.22 -12.49 0.05
C HIS A 9 11.38 -11.11 -0.55
N VAL A 10 12.57 -10.74 -1.02
CA VAL A 10 12.87 -9.42 -1.57
C VAL A 10 11.94 -9.09 -2.75
N LYS A 11 11.63 -10.06 -3.60
CA LYS A 11 10.72 -9.90 -4.75
C LYS A 11 9.27 -9.60 -4.34
N MET A 12 8.86 -9.95 -3.12
CA MET A 12 7.52 -9.70 -2.59
C MET A 12 7.41 -8.34 -1.91
N ILE A 13 8.53 -7.68 -1.62
CA ILE A 13 8.58 -6.36 -1.00
C ILE A 13 8.25 -5.31 -2.06
N ALA A 14 7.18 -4.56 -1.85
CA ALA A 14 6.72 -3.54 -2.79
C ALA A 14 7.72 -2.39 -2.93
N MET A 15 8.25 -1.91 -1.80
CA MET A 15 9.28 -0.87 -1.67
C MET A 15 10.03 -1.10 -0.36
N HIS A 16 11.37 -1.01 -0.40
CA HIS A 16 12.22 -1.28 0.77
C HIS A 16 12.00 -0.28 1.91
N ASP A 17 11.85 1.01 1.60
CA ASP A 17 11.56 2.07 2.56
C ASP A 17 10.20 1.85 3.26
N TRP A 18 9.19 1.44 2.51
CA TRP A 18 7.89 1.11 3.06
C TRP A 18 7.93 -0.13 3.95
N TRP A 19 8.67 -1.17 3.54
CA TRP A 19 8.89 -2.35 4.38
C TRP A 19 9.55 -1.98 5.72
N LEU A 20 10.60 -1.15 5.68
CA LEU A 20 11.29 -0.67 6.86
C LEU A 20 10.36 0.16 7.77
N ALA A 21 9.56 1.05 7.22
CA ALA A 21 8.61 1.85 8.00
C ALA A 21 7.56 0.97 8.70
N VAL A 22 6.98 -0.01 7.99
CA VAL A 22 5.97 -0.90 8.59
C VAL A 22 6.59 -1.78 9.68
N THR A 23 7.77 -2.37 9.46
CA THR A 23 8.45 -3.18 10.47
C THR A 23 8.87 -2.34 11.67
N ALA A 24 9.38 -1.12 11.46
CA ALA A 24 9.68 -0.19 12.54
C ALA A 24 8.43 0.15 13.38
N LYS A 25 7.27 0.31 12.74
CA LYS A 25 6.00 0.56 13.44
C LYS A 25 5.51 -0.66 14.22
N LEU A 26 5.71 -1.87 13.69
CA LEU A 26 5.28 -3.11 14.36
C LEU A 26 6.10 -3.42 15.60
N PHE A 27 7.40 -3.15 15.59
CA PHE A 27 8.33 -3.57 16.63
C PHE A 27 8.99 -2.42 17.43
N GLY A 28 8.62 -1.18 17.12
CA GLY A 28 9.22 0.00 17.75
C GLY A 28 8.33 1.22 17.66
N ARG A 29 8.98 2.37 17.65
CA ARG A 29 8.32 3.66 17.55
C ARG A 29 8.90 4.42 16.36
N ILE A 30 8.03 5.06 15.55
CA ILE A 30 8.45 5.97 14.49
C ILE A 30 8.35 7.38 15.07
N HIS A 31 9.46 8.11 15.01
CA HIS A 31 9.49 9.54 15.32
C HIS A 31 9.49 10.32 14.00
N PHE A 32 8.60 11.28 13.88
CA PHE A 32 8.56 12.17 12.72
C PHE A 32 9.38 13.43 13.06
N ASP A 33 10.43 13.67 12.26
CA ASP A 33 11.21 14.90 12.31
C ASP A 33 10.79 15.79 11.15
N ASN A 34 10.37 17.01 11.43
CA ASN A 34 9.95 17.99 10.42
C ASN A 34 11.14 18.80 9.85
N THR A 35 12.35 18.53 10.31
CA THR A 35 13.56 19.20 9.82
C THR A 35 13.87 18.77 8.39
N GLN A 36 14.01 19.73 7.48
CA GLN A 36 14.39 19.44 6.10
C GLN A 36 15.89 19.13 6.05
N THR A 37 16.24 17.85 6.01
CA THR A 37 17.66 17.40 6.01
C THR A 37 18.18 17.02 4.63
N ILE A 38 17.30 16.85 3.64
CA ILE A 38 17.66 16.36 2.29
C ILE A 38 17.06 17.25 1.22
N LEU A 39 17.91 17.73 0.31
CA LEU A 39 17.50 18.36 -0.94
C LEU A 39 17.33 17.26 -2.01
N TYR A 40 16.09 16.91 -2.31
CA TYR A 40 15.81 15.87 -3.30
C TYR A 40 15.81 16.43 -4.72
N ARG A 41 16.86 16.14 -5.49
CA ARG A 41 16.97 16.59 -6.89
C ARG A 41 15.96 15.85 -7.76
N GLN A 42 15.07 16.60 -8.40
CA GLN A 42 14.10 16.07 -9.35
C GLN A 42 14.75 15.92 -10.73
N HIS A 43 14.66 14.73 -11.32
CA HIS A 43 15.02 14.47 -12.71
C HIS A 43 14.02 13.50 -13.36
N GLN A 44 14.04 13.42 -14.70
CA GLN A 44 13.04 12.62 -15.44
C GLN A 44 13.07 11.11 -15.13
N GLY A 45 14.22 10.59 -14.68
CA GLY A 45 14.39 9.18 -14.30
C GLY A 45 13.95 8.82 -12.89
N ASN A 46 13.43 9.77 -12.09
CA ASN A 46 12.94 9.46 -10.75
C ASN A 46 11.70 8.56 -10.81
N VAL A 47 11.75 7.44 -10.08
CA VAL A 47 10.63 6.47 -9.99
C VAL A 47 9.38 7.14 -9.40
N LEU A 48 9.58 7.99 -8.39
CA LEU A 48 8.55 8.80 -7.75
C LEU A 48 8.93 10.28 -7.85
N GLY A 49 8.63 10.90 -8.99
CA GLY A 49 8.80 12.34 -9.14
C GLY A 49 7.57 13.13 -8.67
N ALA A 50 7.76 14.39 -8.30
CA ALA A 50 6.67 15.34 -8.03
C ALA A 50 5.94 15.68 -9.34
N LYS A 51 5.13 14.76 -9.85
CA LYS A 51 4.26 15.02 -11.00
C LYS A 51 3.05 15.78 -10.50
N SER A 52 2.78 16.96 -11.07
CA SER A 52 1.59 17.75 -10.74
C SER A 52 0.33 16.88 -10.79
N SER A 53 -0.35 16.75 -9.66
CA SER A 53 -1.56 15.93 -9.49
C SER A 53 -2.82 16.71 -9.87
N GLY A 54 -2.86 17.29 -11.07
CA GLY A 54 -4.05 17.98 -11.57
C GLY A 54 -5.27 17.05 -11.63
N MET A 55 -6.46 17.58 -11.31
CA MET A 55 -7.74 16.85 -11.41
C MET A 55 -7.93 16.23 -12.80
N MET A 56 -7.57 16.95 -13.85
CA MET A 56 -7.66 16.52 -15.24
C MET A 56 -6.84 15.26 -15.53
N ARG A 57 -5.65 15.15 -14.93
CA ARG A 57 -4.80 13.95 -15.07
C ARG A 57 -5.42 12.73 -14.38
N PHE A 58 -6.05 12.93 -13.21
CA PHE A 58 -6.74 11.86 -12.49
C PHE A 58 -7.92 11.32 -13.32
N ILE A 59 -8.74 12.20 -13.90
CA ILE A 59 -9.86 11.84 -14.78
C ILE A 59 -9.35 11.10 -16.02
N ARG A 60 -8.33 11.62 -16.71
CA ARG A 60 -7.74 11.01 -17.91
C ARG A 60 -7.15 9.62 -17.64
N LEU A 61 -6.50 9.41 -16.50
CA LEU A 61 -5.97 8.09 -16.10
C LEU A 61 -7.11 7.11 -15.77
N GLY A 62 -8.21 7.57 -15.18
CA GLY A 62 -9.40 6.77 -14.93
C GLY A 62 -10.08 6.29 -16.20
N LEU A 63 -10.23 7.19 -17.18
CA LEU A 63 -10.89 6.89 -18.46
C LEU A 63 -10.07 5.95 -19.35
N ASN A 64 -8.74 6.01 -19.32
CA ASN A 64 -7.87 5.21 -20.20
C ASN A 64 -7.56 3.79 -19.67
N GLY A 65 -8.15 3.33 -18.58
CA GLY A 65 -7.92 1.99 -18.03
C GLY A 65 -6.50 1.75 -17.47
N GLN A 66 -5.48 2.47 -17.92
CA GLN A 66 -4.10 2.35 -17.45
C GLN A 66 -3.93 2.77 -15.97
N GLY A 67 -4.67 3.79 -15.54
CA GLY A 67 -4.69 4.24 -14.15
C GLY A 67 -5.20 3.15 -13.21
N ILE A 68 -6.28 2.50 -13.62
CA ILE A 68 -6.89 1.41 -12.84
C ILE A 68 -6.00 0.18 -12.77
N SER A 69 -5.35 -0.22 -13.86
CA SER A 69 -4.36 -1.31 -13.85
C SER A 69 -3.25 -1.06 -12.84
N ARG A 70 -2.77 0.19 -12.73
CA ARG A 70 -1.75 0.57 -11.73
C ARG A 70 -2.29 0.44 -10.29
N VAL A 71 -3.54 0.85 -10.03
CA VAL A 71 -4.16 0.72 -8.71
C VAL A 71 -4.37 -0.74 -8.34
N VAL A 72 -4.81 -1.57 -9.29
CA VAL A 72 -4.96 -3.02 -9.10
C VAL A 72 -3.60 -3.67 -8.82
N SER A 73 -2.57 -3.32 -9.58
CA SER A 73 -1.20 -3.80 -9.35
C SER A 73 -0.66 -3.37 -7.97
N PHE A 74 -0.92 -2.12 -7.58
CA PHE A 74 -0.60 -1.62 -6.24
C PHE A 74 -1.29 -2.44 -5.15
N ARG A 75 -2.61 -2.69 -5.25
CA ARG A 75 -3.35 -3.54 -4.30
C ARG A 75 -2.70 -4.93 -4.15
N LYS A 76 -2.36 -5.58 -5.28
CA LYS A 76 -1.69 -6.88 -5.28
C LYS A 76 -0.36 -6.84 -4.53
N LYS A 77 0.46 -5.81 -4.77
CA LYS A 77 1.75 -5.63 -4.08
C LYS A 77 1.58 -5.42 -2.58
N VAL A 78 0.64 -4.55 -2.16
CA VAL A 78 0.35 -4.32 -0.75
C VAL A 78 -0.11 -5.60 -0.07
N CYS A 79 -1.01 -6.34 -0.72
CA CYS A 79 -1.53 -7.60 -0.21
C CYS A 79 -0.41 -8.64 -0.04
N ALA A 80 0.46 -8.79 -1.04
CA ALA A 80 1.61 -9.70 -0.98
C ALA A 80 2.58 -9.31 0.15
N GLN A 81 2.90 -8.03 0.29
CA GLN A 81 3.78 -7.55 1.36
C GLN A 81 3.19 -7.78 2.75
N ASN A 82 1.88 -7.59 2.94
CA ASN A 82 1.23 -7.86 4.22
C ASN A 82 1.14 -9.36 4.56
N LYS A 83 0.97 -10.21 3.55
CA LYS A 83 1.09 -11.67 3.74
C LYS A 83 2.49 -12.05 4.18
N LEU A 84 3.51 -11.51 3.52
CA LEU A 84 4.90 -11.73 3.90
C LEU A 84 5.21 -11.29 5.33
N LEU A 85 4.62 -10.16 5.79
CA LEU A 85 4.75 -9.73 7.19
C LEU A 85 4.21 -10.77 8.17
N LEU A 86 3.06 -11.39 7.88
CA LEU A 86 2.51 -12.45 8.70
C LEU A 86 3.43 -13.70 8.68
N ASP A 87 3.92 -14.10 7.51
CA ASP A 87 4.77 -15.29 7.38
C ASP A 87 6.09 -15.13 8.13
N VAL A 88 6.76 -13.98 7.97
CA VAL A 88 8.10 -13.73 8.55
C VAL A 88 8.03 -13.48 10.05
N TYR A 89 6.98 -12.81 10.52
CA TYR A 89 6.90 -12.30 11.90
C TYR A 89 5.73 -12.87 12.71
N ASP A 90 5.09 -13.95 12.27
CA ASP A 90 3.90 -14.49 12.95
C ASP A 90 4.13 -14.70 14.47
N LYS A 91 5.27 -15.25 14.84
CA LYS A 91 5.59 -15.55 16.25
C LYS A 91 5.85 -14.28 17.11
N ASP A 92 6.21 -13.17 16.48
CA ASP A 92 6.57 -11.93 17.16
C ASP A 92 5.42 -10.93 17.22
N LEU A 93 4.40 -11.11 16.36
CA LEU A 93 3.24 -10.23 16.28
C LEU A 93 2.20 -10.57 17.35
N ASN A 94 1.70 -9.57 18.04
CA ASN A 94 0.56 -9.73 18.94
C ASN A 94 -0.76 -9.86 18.16
N LEU A 95 -1.83 -10.22 18.87
CA LEU A 95 -3.14 -10.49 18.26
C LEU A 95 -3.71 -9.28 17.50
N GLU A 96 -3.58 -8.07 18.06
CA GLU A 96 -4.08 -6.85 17.45
C GLU A 96 -3.30 -6.49 16.17
N GLN A 97 -1.99 -6.67 16.17
CA GLN A 97 -1.16 -6.49 14.97
C GLN A 97 -1.53 -7.46 13.87
N LYS A 98 -1.70 -8.75 14.19
CA LYS A 98 -2.17 -9.76 13.24
C LYS A 98 -3.54 -9.42 12.68
N LYS A 99 -4.47 -8.99 13.52
CA LYS A 99 -5.81 -8.57 13.12
C LYS A 99 -5.77 -7.38 12.15
N SER A 100 -4.97 -6.36 12.47
CA SER A 100 -4.80 -5.19 11.62
C SER A 100 -4.23 -5.55 10.25
N ILE A 101 -3.17 -6.39 10.20
CA ILE A 101 -2.57 -6.84 8.95
C ILE A 101 -3.58 -7.66 8.12
N ARG A 102 -4.32 -8.57 8.76
CA ARG A 102 -5.37 -9.36 8.08
C ARG A 102 -6.48 -8.48 7.50
N LEU A 103 -6.91 -7.44 8.22
CA LEU A 103 -7.88 -6.47 7.70
C LEU A 103 -7.40 -5.79 6.42
N VAL A 104 -6.12 -5.39 6.36
CA VAL A 104 -5.53 -4.81 5.15
C VAL A 104 -5.53 -5.82 4.01
N ILE A 105 -5.16 -7.07 4.27
CA ILE A 105 -5.19 -8.15 3.26
C ILE A 105 -6.62 -8.34 2.75
N GLU A 106 -7.61 -8.47 3.63
CA GLU A 106 -9.02 -8.67 3.25
C GLU A 106 -9.56 -7.50 2.43
N GLY A 107 -9.29 -6.25 2.85
CA GLY A 107 -9.73 -5.05 2.14
C GLY A 107 -9.08 -4.86 0.76
N LEU A 108 -7.87 -5.37 0.55
CA LEU A 108 -7.09 -5.13 -0.67
C LEU A 108 -6.89 -6.37 -1.55
N LYS A 109 -7.31 -7.57 -1.13
CA LYS A 109 -7.22 -8.77 -1.98
C LYS A 109 -8.04 -8.62 -3.26
N GLU A 110 -7.74 -9.43 -4.26
CA GLU A 110 -8.36 -9.32 -5.58
C GLU A 110 -9.89 -9.47 -5.54
N ASN A 111 -10.39 -10.34 -4.65
CA ASN A 111 -11.81 -10.64 -4.47
C ASN A 111 -12.46 -9.82 -3.35
N SER A 112 -11.83 -8.75 -2.87
CA SER A 112 -12.40 -7.93 -1.82
C SER A 112 -13.72 -7.30 -2.26
N SER A 113 -14.64 -7.17 -1.31
CA SER A 113 -15.87 -6.38 -1.48
C SER A 113 -15.62 -4.92 -1.08
N ILE A 114 -16.55 -4.03 -1.46
CA ILE A 114 -16.53 -2.64 -0.96
C ILE A 114 -16.65 -2.63 0.57
N ALA A 115 -17.45 -3.53 1.14
CA ALA A 115 -17.60 -3.64 2.59
C ALA A 115 -16.27 -3.98 3.29
N ASP A 116 -15.47 -4.89 2.72
CA ASP A 116 -14.14 -5.23 3.25
C ASP A 116 -13.20 -4.04 3.18
N LEU A 117 -13.23 -3.29 2.07
CA LEU A 117 -12.43 -2.08 1.93
C LEU A 117 -12.87 -0.98 2.90
N LEU A 118 -14.15 -0.78 3.10
CA LEU A 118 -14.69 0.20 4.06
C LEU A 118 -14.35 -0.18 5.50
N LYS A 119 -14.38 -1.47 5.85
CA LYS A 119 -13.86 -1.95 7.14
C LYS A 119 -12.39 -1.60 7.32
N CYS A 120 -11.57 -1.81 6.29
CA CYS A 120 -10.16 -1.44 6.31
C CYS A 120 -10.00 0.07 6.58
N PHE A 121 -10.79 0.92 5.92
CA PHE A 121 -10.78 2.38 6.13
C PHE A 121 -11.23 2.77 7.54
N TYR A 122 -12.30 2.17 8.04
CA TYR A 122 -12.82 2.42 9.39
C TYR A 122 -11.77 2.14 10.48
N HIS A 123 -10.95 1.12 10.28
CA HIS A 123 -9.83 0.79 11.17
C HIS A 123 -8.53 1.57 10.89
N GLY A 124 -8.62 2.70 10.17
CA GLY A 124 -7.51 3.62 9.97
C GLY A 124 -6.54 3.25 8.84
N SER A 125 -6.81 2.16 8.10
CA SER A 125 -5.95 1.72 7.00
C SER A 125 -6.43 2.31 5.67
N TYR A 126 -6.21 3.60 5.48
CA TYR A 126 -6.54 4.35 4.26
C TYR A 126 -5.31 5.06 3.71
N MET A 127 -5.37 5.45 2.45
CA MET A 127 -4.29 6.22 1.81
C MET A 127 -4.41 7.70 2.13
N GLN A 128 -3.29 8.38 2.24
CA GLN A 128 -3.28 9.83 2.35
C GLN A 128 -3.87 10.47 1.08
N GLY A 129 -4.93 11.26 1.28
CA GLY A 129 -5.62 12.01 0.23
C GLY A 129 -6.84 11.30 -0.36
N PHE A 130 -7.96 12.04 -0.43
CA PHE A 130 -9.28 11.56 -0.85
C PHE A 130 -9.28 10.87 -2.24
N LYS A 131 -8.58 11.45 -3.23
CA LYS A 131 -8.52 10.91 -4.60
C LYS A 131 -7.96 9.49 -4.66
N ARG A 132 -6.96 9.17 -3.81
CA ARG A 132 -6.34 7.84 -3.78
C ARG A 132 -7.30 6.79 -3.21
N ASN A 133 -8.08 7.15 -2.19
CA ASN A 133 -9.10 6.28 -1.61
C ASN A 133 -10.25 6.03 -2.58
N LEU A 134 -10.71 7.05 -3.33
CA LEU A 134 -11.67 6.86 -4.43
C LEU A 134 -11.14 5.92 -5.50
N ALA A 135 -9.86 6.02 -5.88
CA ALA A 135 -9.26 5.11 -6.84
C ALA A 135 -9.23 3.65 -6.33
N LEU A 136 -9.00 3.45 -5.02
CA LEU A 136 -9.10 2.12 -4.40
C LEU A 136 -10.52 1.56 -4.50
N ILE A 137 -11.55 2.34 -4.13
CA ILE A 137 -12.95 1.95 -4.24
C ILE A 137 -13.30 1.58 -5.69
N TYR A 138 -12.95 2.45 -6.64
CA TYR A 138 -13.21 2.18 -8.05
C TYR A 138 -12.48 0.92 -8.55
N SER A 139 -11.27 0.65 -8.07
CA SER A 139 -10.52 -0.55 -8.46
C SER A 139 -11.19 -1.85 -7.97
N VAL A 140 -11.89 -1.83 -6.83
CA VAL A 140 -12.68 -2.98 -6.35
C VAL A 140 -13.88 -3.23 -7.27
N LEU A 141 -14.62 -2.18 -7.63
CA LEU A 141 -15.74 -2.26 -8.57
C LEU A 141 -15.30 -2.76 -9.95
N TYR A 142 -14.18 -2.24 -10.45
CA TYR A 142 -13.63 -2.61 -11.74
C TYR A 142 -13.24 -4.09 -11.82
N THR A 143 -12.58 -4.61 -10.79
CA THR A 143 -12.19 -6.03 -10.75
C THR A 143 -13.40 -6.95 -10.64
N LYS A 144 -14.49 -6.52 -9.99
CA LYS A 144 -15.75 -7.27 -9.89
C LYS A 144 -16.50 -7.34 -11.23
N LYS A 145 -16.48 -6.28 -12.04
CA LYS A 145 -17.17 -6.21 -13.35
C LYS A 145 -16.50 -7.06 -14.43
N ARG A 146 -15.22 -7.42 -14.27
CA ARG A 146 -14.45 -8.19 -15.25
C ARG A 146 -14.50 -9.72 -15.04
N ARG A 147 -15.24 -10.17 -14.06
CA ARG A 147 -15.56 -11.57 -13.80
C ARG A 147 -16.94 -11.90 -14.28
#